data_702c20aeda421b3e56574048d4f6e703
#
_entry.id   702c20aeda421b3e56574048d4f6e703
#
_cell.length_a   1.000
_cell.length_b   1.000
_cell.length_c   1.000
_cell.angle_alpha   90.00
_cell.angle_beta   90.00
_cell.angle_gamma   90.00
#
_symmetry.space_group_name_H-M   'P 1'
#
loop_
_entity.id
_entity.type
_entity.pdbx_description
1 polymer ?
#
loop_
_entity_poly.entity_id
_entity_poly.type
_entity_poly.pdbx_seq_one_letter_code
_entity_poly.pdbx_strand_id
1 'polypeptide(L)'
;MTGYYSRPARLARQMRQLLFPRRCPCCRRVLGTLPFCEVCTPRLEELRRGPVMRLDASRHYLGALDGAAAPYRYEGVVRSAILRAKYEGESWTAVELGVEMTARLFGAEVEMHFAEPVPGLVSGAAIGYDCIVPVPATSRRRGYNVPERMAQPLAHALGLPLLPKALCRVRAGRHQAGLSLDERLENAAGAFRAQEPELVEGKRVLLVDDVITTGATAAACAQALLDAGAHSVFAVAMAVTEN
;
A
#
# COMPACT_ATOMS: atom_id res chain seq x y z
N MET A 1 13.01 8.29 -10.50
CA MET A 1 12.69 6.84 -10.59
C MET A 1 13.04 6.22 -9.25
N THR A 2 12.10 5.52 -8.63
CA THR A 2 12.33 4.88 -7.32
C THR A 2 13.45 3.85 -7.43
N GLY A 3 14.36 3.82 -6.44
CA GLY A 3 15.55 2.96 -6.46
C GLY A 3 15.26 1.46 -6.65
N TYR A 4 14.03 1.00 -6.32
CA TYR A 4 13.60 -0.39 -6.51
C TYR A 4 13.62 -0.82 -7.99
N TYR A 5 13.07 -0.03 -8.91
CA TYR A 5 13.04 -0.34 -10.36
C TYR A 5 14.24 0.21 -11.14
N SER A 6 15.29 0.70 -10.47
CA SER A 6 16.54 1.10 -11.14
C SER A 6 17.24 -0.11 -11.80
N ARG A 7 17.97 0.13 -12.89
CA ARG A 7 18.69 -0.93 -13.63
C ARG A 7 19.57 -1.82 -12.74
N PRO A 8 20.44 -1.27 -11.85
CA PRO A 8 21.29 -2.11 -11.01
C PRO A 8 20.49 -2.93 -9.99
N ALA A 9 19.43 -2.37 -9.40
CA ALA A 9 18.59 -3.09 -8.45
C ALA A 9 17.82 -4.23 -9.14
N ARG A 10 17.37 -4.03 -10.39
CA ARG A 10 16.72 -5.07 -11.20
C ARG A 10 17.68 -6.22 -11.51
N LEU A 11 18.88 -5.92 -11.96
CA LEU A 11 19.89 -6.94 -12.27
C LEU A 11 20.23 -7.79 -11.04
N ALA A 12 20.43 -7.16 -9.88
CA ALA A 12 20.69 -7.88 -8.63
C ALA A 12 19.53 -8.82 -8.25
N ARG A 13 18.27 -8.39 -8.44
CA ARG A 13 17.11 -9.26 -8.19
C ARG A 13 16.99 -10.39 -9.18
N GLN A 14 17.28 -10.17 -10.46
CA GLN A 14 17.28 -11.21 -11.49
C GLN A 14 18.28 -12.34 -11.15
N MET A 15 19.50 -11.97 -10.76
CA MET A 15 20.50 -12.94 -10.30
C MET A 15 20.02 -13.72 -9.06
N ARG A 16 19.40 -13.02 -8.12
CA ARG A 16 18.85 -13.65 -6.91
C ARG A 16 17.71 -14.62 -7.22
N GLN A 17 16.90 -14.36 -8.24
CA GLN A 17 15.77 -15.23 -8.62
C GLN A 17 16.20 -16.60 -9.18
N LEU A 18 17.44 -16.75 -9.62
CA LEU A 18 18.00 -18.06 -9.99
C LEU A 18 18.05 -19.02 -8.79
N LEU A 19 18.30 -18.47 -7.58
CA LEU A 19 18.38 -19.25 -6.33
C LEU A 19 17.07 -19.20 -5.54
N PHE A 20 16.35 -18.08 -5.61
CA PHE A 20 15.12 -17.80 -4.88
C PHE A 20 14.02 -17.36 -5.85
N PRO A 21 13.35 -18.30 -6.53
CA PRO A 21 12.34 -17.98 -7.53
C PRO A 21 11.17 -17.23 -6.91
N ARG A 22 10.60 -16.31 -7.69
CA ARG A 22 9.40 -15.55 -7.36
C ARG A 22 8.25 -16.49 -6.95
N ARG A 23 7.56 -16.15 -5.89
CA ARG A 23 6.47 -16.95 -5.33
C ARG A 23 5.18 -16.14 -5.21
N CYS A 24 4.06 -16.85 -5.28
CA CYS A 24 2.75 -16.25 -5.04
C CYS A 24 2.65 -15.73 -3.59
N PRO A 25 2.22 -14.48 -3.37
CA PRO A 25 2.02 -13.94 -2.02
C PRO A 25 0.93 -14.68 -1.23
N CYS A 26 -0.02 -15.33 -1.93
CA CYS A 26 -1.14 -16.04 -1.31
C CYS A 26 -0.82 -17.49 -0.94
N CYS A 27 -0.26 -18.30 -1.87
CA CYS A 27 -0.06 -19.74 -1.67
C CYS A 27 1.40 -20.21 -1.71
N ARG A 28 2.37 -19.30 -1.93
CA ARG A 28 3.81 -19.59 -2.04
C ARG A 28 4.23 -20.46 -3.25
N ARG A 29 3.31 -20.81 -4.15
CA ARG A 29 3.67 -21.51 -5.39
C ARG A 29 4.63 -20.65 -6.20
N VAL A 30 5.62 -21.28 -6.82
CA VAL A 30 6.55 -20.60 -7.75
C VAL A 30 5.76 -20.07 -8.94
N LEU A 31 5.92 -18.79 -9.22
CA LEU A 31 5.24 -18.09 -10.32
C LEU A 31 6.05 -18.09 -11.62
N GLY A 32 7.39 -18.14 -11.51
CA GLY A 32 8.24 -18.00 -12.70
C GLY A 32 7.95 -16.70 -13.45
N THR A 33 7.52 -16.82 -14.69
CA THR A 33 7.18 -15.71 -15.59
C THR A 33 5.69 -15.32 -15.57
N LEU A 34 4.85 -15.97 -14.77
CA LEU A 34 3.44 -15.61 -14.66
C LEU A 34 3.29 -14.31 -13.88
N PRO A 35 2.52 -13.31 -14.35
CA PRO A 35 2.29 -12.07 -13.60
C PRO A 35 1.52 -12.35 -12.31
N PHE A 36 0.53 -13.22 -12.34
CA PHE A 36 -0.34 -13.60 -11.22
C PHE A 36 -0.50 -15.11 -11.10
N CYS A 37 -0.91 -15.56 -9.93
CA CYS A 37 -1.10 -16.99 -9.66
C CYS A 37 -2.47 -17.47 -10.14
N GLU A 38 -2.51 -18.33 -11.13
CA GLU A 38 -3.75 -18.91 -11.67
C GLU A 38 -4.61 -19.62 -10.60
N VAL A 39 -3.98 -20.26 -9.61
CA VAL A 39 -4.69 -20.96 -8.53
C VAL A 39 -5.32 -19.99 -7.53
N CYS A 40 -4.67 -18.83 -7.29
CA CYS A 40 -5.19 -17.84 -6.32
C CYS A 40 -6.07 -16.78 -6.96
N THR A 41 -5.98 -16.55 -8.26
CA THR A 41 -6.80 -15.56 -8.97
C THR A 41 -8.31 -15.75 -8.73
N PRO A 42 -8.91 -16.96 -8.82
CA PRO A 42 -10.33 -17.13 -8.52
C PRO A 42 -10.69 -16.74 -7.07
N ARG A 43 -9.84 -17.11 -6.10
CA ARG A 43 -10.04 -16.75 -4.69
C ARG A 43 -9.88 -15.24 -4.42
N LEU A 44 -9.03 -14.56 -5.18
CA LEU A 44 -8.90 -13.11 -5.13
C LEU A 44 -10.14 -12.44 -5.72
N GLU A 45 -10.67 -12.95 -6.84
CA GLU A 45 -11.90 -12.42 -7.43
C GLU A 45 -13.12 -12.57 -6.50
N GLU A 46 -13.23 -13.66 -5.74
CA GLU A 46 -14.28 -13.83 -4.70
C GLU A 46 -14.20 -12.78 -3.59
N LEU A 47 -12.98 -12.30 -3.28
CA LEU A 47 -12.74 -11.28 -2.26
C LEU A 47 -12.75 -9.85 -2.82
N ARG A 48 -12.88 -9.71 -4.15
CA ARG A 48 -12.90 -8.41 -4.82
C ARG A 48 -14.12 -7.61 -4.42
N ARG A 49 -13.91 -6.34 -4.14
CA ARG A 49 -14.99 -5.40 -3.87
C ARG A 49 -15.50 -4.85 -5.21
N GLY A 50 -16.55 -5.30 -5.78
CA GLY A 50 -17.24 -4.84 -6.99
C GLY A 50 -16.59 -3.70 -7.81
N PRO A 51 -17.27 -3.08 -8.75
CA PRO A 51 -16.71 -2.00 -9.55
C PRO A 51 -16.40 -0.74 -8.72
N VAL A 52 -17.09 -0.55 -7.58
CA VAL A 52 -16.88 0.59 -6.69
C VAL A 52 -15.90 0.20 -5.59
N MET A 53 -14.63 0.55 -5.76
CA MET A 53 -13.57 0.26 -4.79
C MET A 53 -13.41 1.37 -3.74
N ARG A 54 -14.09 2.51 -3.90
CA ARG A 54 -14.11 3.58 -2.89
C ARG A 54 -14.78 3.09 -1.61
N LEU A 55 -14.23 3.51 -0.48
CA LEU A 55 -14.80 3.23 0.83
C LEU A 55 -16.03 4.11 1.08
N ASP A 56 -17.02 3.52 1.74
CA ASP A 56 -18.21 4.24 2.19
C ASP A 56 -17.90 4.97 3.51
N ALA A 57 -18.09 6.28 3.52
CA ALA A 57 -17.89 7.13 4.70
C ALA A 57 -18.89 6.82 5.84
N SER A 58 -20.00 6.12 5.54
CA SER A 58 -20.93 5.67 6.59
C SER A 58 -20.39 4.49 7.41
N ARG A 59 -19.42 3.74 6.86
CA ARG A 59 -18.83 2.55 7.48
C ARG A 59 -17.39 2.76 7.94
N HIS A 60 -16.71 3.78 7.41
CA HIS A 60 -15.32 4.05 7.69
C HIS A 60 -15.12 5.51 8.06
N TYR A 61 -14.31 5.74 9.07
CA TYR A 61 -13.93 7.10 9.45
C TYR A 61 -12.89 7.62 8.45
N LEU A 62 -13.31 8.52 7.57
CA LEU A 62 -12.42 9.12 6.58
C LEU A 62 -11.74 10.39 7.09
N GLY A 63 -12.37 11.10 8.07
CA GLY A 63 -11.78 12.29 8.69
C GLY A 63 -11.35 13.33 7.67
N ALA A 64 -10.06 13.62 7.65
CA ALA A 64 -9.42 14.59 6.77
C ALA A 64 -9.06 14.04 5.36
N LEU A 65 -9.50 12.83 5.01
CA LEU A 65 -9.29 12.23 3.69
C LEU A 65 -10.36 12.71 2.70
N ASP A 66 -9.98 13.02 1.46
CA ASP A 66 -10.91 13.22 0.34
C ASP A 66 -11.63 11.93 -0.06
N GLY A 67 -11.13 10.81 0.43
CA GLY A 67 -11.67 9.49 0.24
C GLY A 67 -10.62 8.40 0.41
N ALA A 68 -11.08 7.17 0.31
CA ALA A 68 -10.18 6.01 0.34
C ALA A 68 -10.69 4.92 -0.60
N ALA A 69 -9.79 4.03 -1.04
CA ALA A 69 -10.12 2.90 -1.89
C ALA A 69 -9.29 1.66 -1.54
N ALA A 70 -9.92 0.49 -1.68
CA ALA A 70 -9.25 -0.79 -1.56
C ALA A 70 -9.90 -1.82 -2.50
N PRO A 71 -9.14 -2.65 -3.22
CA PRO A 71 -9.69 -3.61 -4.17
C PRO A 71 -10.30 -4.85 -3.51
N TYR A 72 -9.88 -5.20 -2.29
CA TYR A 72 -10.24 -6.47 -1.67
C TYR A 72 -10.82 -6.32 -0.25
N ARG A 73 -11.63 -7.31 0.16
CA ARG A 73 -11.97 -7.55 1.57
C ARG A 73 -10.77 -8.14 2.31
N TYR A 74 -10.57 -7.73 3.57
CA TYR A 74 -9.48 -8.23 4.42
C TYR A 74 -9.82 -9.60 5.01
N GLU A 75 -9.91 -10.61 4.14
CA GLU A 75 -10.31 -11.97 4.47
C GLU A 75 -9.45 -13.01 3.73
N GLY A 76 -9.59 -14.28 4.08
CA GLY A 76 -9.07 -15.42 3.36
C GLY A 76 -7.60 -15.28 2.94
N VAL A 77 -7.34 -15.46 1.64
CA VAL A 77 -5.98 -15.43 1.06
C VAL A 77 -5.34 -14.04 1.11
N VAL A 78 -6.13 -12.98 1.04
CA VAL A 78 -5.65 -11.58 1.12
C VAL A 78 -5.12 -11.30 2.52
N ARG A 79 -5.93 -11.61 3.56
CA ARG A 79 -5.52 -11.48 4.95
C ARG A 79 -4.25 -12.28 5.25
N SER A 80 -4.20 -13.53 4.78
CA SER A 80 -3.02 -14.38 4.99
C SER A 80 -1.76 -13.83 4.34
N ALA A 81 -1.85 -13.28 3.12
CA ALA A 81 -0.73 -12.66 2.43
C ALA A 81 -0.22 -11.40 3.14
N ILE A 82 -1.12 -10.53 3.59
CA ILE A 82 -0.75 -9.32 4.34
C ILE A 82 -0.09 -9.67 5.69
N LEU A 83 -0.61 -10.69 6.39
CA LEU A 83 0.00 -11.14 7.65
C LEU A 83 1.41 -11.70 7.44
N ARG A 84 1.67 -12.44 6.35
CA ARG A 84 3.01 -12.88 5.97
C ARG A 84 3.95 -11.71 5.72
N ALA A 85 3.52 -10.73 4.93
CA ALA A 85 4.29 -9.51 4.73
C ALA A 85 4.59 -8.78 6.04
N LYS A 86 3.68 -8.84 7.03
CA LYS A 86 3.85 -8.19 8.34
C LYS A 86 4.75 -8.96 9.30
N TYR A 87 4.66 -10.29 9.35
CA TYR A 87 5.16 -11.05 10.49
C TYR A 87 6.15 -12.16 10.13
N GLU A 88 6.23 -12.60 8.88
CA GLU A 88 7.10 -13.71 8.48
C GLU A 88 8.42 -13.27 7.81
N GLY A 89 8.72 -11.96 7.81
CA GLY A 89 9.96 -11.43 7.23
C GLY A 89 10.00 -11.39 5.70
N GLU A 90 8.89 -11.69 5.04
CA GLU A 90 8.78 -11.78 3.59
C GLU A 90 8.49 -10.41 2.94
N SER A 91 9.48 -9.52 2.92
CA SER A 91 9.31 -8.17 2.35
C SER A 91 8.92 -8.17 0.87
N TRP A 92 9.28 -9.22 0.12
CA TRP A 92 8.92 -9.40 -1.28
C TRP A 92 7.40 -9.60 -1.46
N THR A 93 6.72 -10.24 -0.49
CA THR A 93 5.25 -10.39 -0.49
C THR A 93 4.56 -9.03 -0.55
N ALA A 94 5.07 -8.03 0.16
CA ALA A 94 4.51 -6.67 0.13
C ALA A 94 4.64 -6.03 -1.27
N VAL A 95 5.74 -6.27 -1.98
CA VAL A 95 5.90 -5.77 -3.35
C VAL A 95 4.90 -6.44 -4.30
N GLU A 96 4.73 -7.75 -4.22
CA GLU A 96 3.75 -8.49 -5.02
C GLU A 96 2.31 -8.01 -4.75
N LEU A 97 1.96 -7.77 -3.49
CA LEU A 97 0.66 -7.18 -3.12
C LEU A 97 0.52 -5.76 -3.69
N GLY A 98 1.59 -4.98 -3.72
CA GLY A 98 1.62 -3.65 -4.33
C GLY A 98 1.41 -3.69 -5.85
N VAL A 99 1.96 -4.68 -6.56
CA VAL A 99 1.70 -4.90 -8.00
C VAL A 99 0.22 -5.20 -8.23
N GLU A 100 -0.36 -6.13 -7.47
CA GLU A 100 -1.77 -6.48 -7.54
C GLU A 100 -2.68 -5.28 -7.23
N MET A 101 -2.38 -4.55 -6.16
CA MET A 101 -3.12 -3.33 -5.78
C MET A 101 -3.08 -2.28 -6.89
N THR A 102 -1.91 -2.06 -7.50
CA THR A 102 -1.73 -1.09 -8.57
C THR A 102 -2.53 -1.48 -9.81
N ALA A 103 -2.48 -2.75 -10.22
CA ALA A 103 -3.25 -3.26 -11.34
C ALA A 103 -4.77 -3.09 -11.13
N ARG A 104 -5.25 -3.38 -9.92
CA ARG A 104 -6.70 -3.33 -9.62
C ARG A 104 -7.25 -1.93 -9.43
N LEU A 105 -6.55 -1.04 -8.72
CA LEU A 105 -7.03 0.30 -8.42
C LEU A 105 -6.83 1.28 -9.56
N PHE A 106 -5.76 1.11 -10.34
CA PHE A 106 -5.36 2.07 -11.38
C PHE A 106 -5.43 1.50 -12.79
N GLY A 107 -5.84 0.24 -12.95
CA GLY A 107 -5.91 -0.41 -14.27
C GLY A 107 -4.53 -0.58 -14.91
N ALA A 108 -3.47 -0.68 -14.10
CA ALA A 108 -2.13 -0.86 -14.62
C ALA A 108 -1.97 -2.23 -15.26
N GLU A 109 -1.41 -2.27 -16.46
CA GLU A 109 -0.96 -3.51 -17.09
C GLU A 109 0.35 -3.98 -16.46
N VAL A 110 0.49 -5.29 -16.29
CA VAL A 110 1.67 -5.88 -15.66
C VAL A 110 2.48 -6.63 -16.71
N GLU A 111 3.58 -6.02 -17.11
CA GLU A 111 4.54 -6.67 -17.99
C GLU A 111 5.57 -7.49 -17.21
N MET A 112 5.95 -8.65 -17.75
CA MET A 112 6.99 -9.47 -17.14
C MET A 112 8.34 -9.15 -17.75
N HIS A 113 9.24 -8.56 -16.97
CA HIS A 113 10.64 -8.37 -17.35
C HIS A 113 11.51 -9.45 -16.69
N PHE A 114 11.81 -10.53 -17.42
CA PHE A 114 12.27 -11.80 -16.86
C PHE A 114 11.23 -12.35 -15.87
N ALA A 115 11.57 -12.57 -14.62
CA ALA A 115 10.62 -13.00 -13.60
C ALA A 115 10.21 -11.84 -12.64
N GLU A 116 10.31 -10.58 -13.08
CA GLU A 116 9.92 -9.41 -12.30
C GLU A 116 8.66 -8.77 -12.92
N PRO A 117 7.55 -8.64 -12.15
CA PRO A 117 6.38 -7.93 -12.60
C PRO A 117 6.61 -6.41 -12.53
N VAL A 118 6.40 -5.73 -13.63
CA VAL A 118 6.56 -4.29 -13.76
C VAL A 118 5.22 -3.71 -14.17
N PRO A 119 4.49 -3.07 -13.24
CA PRO A 119 3.23 -2.43 -13.57
C PRO A 119 3.48 -1.12 -14.30
N GLY A 120 2.68 -0.86 -15.33
CA GLY A 120 2.67 0.38 -16.09
C GLY A 120 1.25 0.83 -16.39
N LEU A 121 0.99 2.13 -16.39
CA LEU A 121 -0.28 2.65 -16.88
C LEU A 121 -0.31 2.67 -18.39
N VAL A 122 -1.47 2.38 -18.96
CA VAL A 122 -1.74 2.66 -20.36
C VAL A 122 -1.61 4.17 -20.58
N SER A 123 -0.84 4.54 -21.59
CA SER A 123 -0.49 5.94 -21.90
C SER A 123 -1.72 6.86 -21.93
N GLY A 124 -1.65 7.99 -21.23
CA GLY A 124 -2.65 9.06 -21.22
C GLY A 124 -3.57 9.12 -20.01
N ALA A 125 -3.42 8.25 -19.00
CA ALA A 125 -4.17 8.39 -17.75
C ALA A 125 -3.71 9.63 -16.98
N ALA A 126 -4.60 10.63 -16.84
CA ALA A 126 -4.34 11.78 -15.99
C ALA A 126 -4.39 11.35 -14.52
N ILE A 127 -3.25 11.42 -13.85
CA ILE A 127 -3.16 11.07 -12.44
C ILE A 127 -3.34 12.34 -11.61
N GLY A 128 -4.41 12.37 -10.82
CA GLY A 128 -4.76 13.53 -10.00
C GLY A 128 -3.90 13.70 -8.73
N TYR A 129 -2.70 13.12 -8.66
CA TYR A 129 -1.81 13.16 -7.48
C TYR A 129 -0.42 13.63 -7.86
N ASP A 130 0.30 14.20 -6.89
CA ASP A 130 1.63 14.79 -7.09
C ASP A 130 2.73 13.96 -6.41
N CYS A 131 2.41 13.18 -5.38
CA CYS A 131 3.35 12.31 -4.68
C CYS A 131 2.64 11.16 -3.95
N ILE A 132 3.43 10.16 -3.54
CA ILE A 132 2.99 9.01 -2.77
C ILE A 132 3.68 9.01 -1.42
N VAL A 133 2.88 8.88 -0.34
CA VAL A 133 3.37 8.81 1.04
C VAL A 133 2.89 7.49 1.65
N PRO A 134 3.77 6.60 2.12
CA PRO A 134 3.35 5.41 2.83
C PRO A 134 3.05 5.71 4.29
N VAL A 135 2.04 5.05 4.87
CA VAL A 135 1.79 5.09 6.31
C VAL A 135 3.02 4.54 7.04
N PRO A 136 3.53 5.26 8.07
CA PRO A 136 4.70 4.82 8.82
C PRO A 136 4.50 3.50 9.54
N ALA A 137 5.54 2.66 9.58
CA ALA A 137 5.50 1.36 10.26
C ALA A 137 5.21 1.52 11.76
N THR A 138 4.40 0.62 12.30
CA THR A 138 4.11 0.54 13.74
C THR A 138 5.24 -0.09 14.55
N SER A 139 6.13 -0.86 13.92
CA SER A 139 7.24 -1.56 14.56
C SER A 139 8.52 -1.43 13.75
N ARG A 140 9.60 -0.99 14.42
CA ARG A 140 10.95 -0.95 13.84
C ARG A 140 11.63 -2.33 13.79
N ARG A 141 11.12 -3.32 14.54
CA ARG A 141 11.72 -4.67 14.64
C ARG A 141 11.74 -5.42 13.31
N ARG A 142 10.86 -5.08 12.38
CA ARG A 142 10.71 -5.77 11.08
C ARG A 142 11.80 -5.45 10.07
N GLY A 143 12.51 -4.32 10.21
CA GLY A 143 13.53 -3.86 9.27
C GLY A 143 13.00 -3.31 7.95
N TYR A 144 11.68 -3.31 7.71
CA TYR A 144 11.03 -2.70 6.55
C TYR A 144 9.60 -2.26 6.87
N ASN A 145 9.08 -1.34 6.07
CA ASN A 145 7.71 -0.86 6.12
C ASN A 145 6.87 -1.53 5.02
N VAL A 146 5.78 -2.23 5.37
CA VAL A 146 4.91 -2.93 4.40
C VAL A 146 4.24 -1.94 3.45
N PRO A 147 3.55 -0.86 3.91
CA PRO A 147 3.02 0.17 3.02
C PRO A 147 4.05 0.77 2.06
N GLU A 148 5.28 1.02 2.52
CA GLU A 148 6.36 1.53 1.67
C GLU A 148 6.74 0.54 0.57
N ARG A 149 6.85 -0.76 0.89
CA ARG A 149 7.14 -1.79 -0.10
C ARG A 149 6.02 -1.93 -1.13
N MET A 150 4.77 -1.85 -0.69
CA MET A 150 3.61 -1.87 -1.58
C MET A 150 3.52 -0.62 -2.46
N ALA A 151 3.96 0.52 -1.97
CA ALA A 151 3.97 1.77 -2.71
C ALA A 151 5.02 1.83 -3.83
N GLN A 152 6.06 0.98 -3.81
CA GLN A 152 7.13 0.98 -4.82
C GLN A 152 6.62 0.68 -6.24
N PRO A 153 5.86 -0.41 -6.50
CA PRO A 153 5.28 -0.65 -7.82
C PRO A 153 4.27 0.43 -8.23
N LEU A 154 3.48 0.93 -7.28
CA LEU A 154 2.54 2.02 -7.53
C LEU A 154 3.26 3.30 -7.98
N ALA A 155 4.31 3.70 -7.26
CA ALA A 155 5.12 4.87 -7.62
C ALA A 155 5.78 4.74 -9.00
N HIS A 156 6.21 3.53 -9.34
CA HIS A 156 6.76 3.24 -10.66
C HIS A 156 5.69 3.38 -11.76
N ALA A 157 4.54 2.73 -11.59
CA ALA A 157 3.46 2.75 -12.57
C ALA A 157 2.89 4.16 -12.81
N LEU A 158 2.74 4.94 -11.74
CA LEU A 158 2.19 6.31 -11.80
C LEU A 158 3.25 7.36 -12.18
N GLY A 159 4.53 7.03 -12.21
CA GLY A 159 5.62 7.99 -12.43
C GLY A 159 5.75 9.04 -11.32
N LEU A 160 5.21 8.76 -10.12
CA LEU A 160 5.17 9.70 -9.01
C LEU A 160 6.34 9.50 -8.02
N PRO A 161 6.83 10.56 -7.38
CA PRO A 161 7.81 10.44 -6.31
C PRO A 161 7.22 9.71 -5.10
N LEU A 162 7.96 8.73 -4.58
CA LEU A 162 7.67 8.05 -3.32
C LEU A 162 8.43 8.75 -2.20
N LEU A 163 7.72 9.23 -1.18
CA LEU A 163 8.23 10.03 -0.07
C LEU A 163 8.12 9.27 1.27
N PRO A 164 8.96 8.25 1.53
CA PRO A 164 8.81 7.39 2.71
C PRO A 164 9.13 8.09 4.03
N LYS A 165 9.80 9.24 3.97
CA LYS A 165 10.16 10.04 5.15
C LYS A 165 9.25 11.23 5.39
N ALA A 166 8.27 11.49 4.52
CA ALA A 166 7.36 12.63 4.68
C ALA A 166 6.55 12.57 5.99
N LEU A 167 6.21 11.36 6.43
CA LEU A 167 5.53 11.11 7.71
C LEU A 167 6.39 10.28 8.67
N CYS A 168 6.31 10.60 9.97
CA CYS A 168 6.79 9.74 11.03
C CYS A 168 5.73 9.50 12.10
N ARG A 169 5.87 8.39 12.81
CA ARG A 169 5.09 8.10 13.99
C ARG A 169 5.81 8.66 15.22
N VAL A 170 5.16 9.58 15.96
CA VAL A 170 5.75 10.26 17.13
C VAL A 170 5.34 9.63 18.47
N ARG A 171 4.23 8.89 18.50
CA ARG A 171 3.78 8.15 19.68
C ARG A 171 3.61 6.68 19.36
N ALA A 172 4.05 5.80 20.26
CA ALA A 172 3.68 4.39 20.23
C ALA A 172 2.19 4.31 20.64
N GLY A 173 1.30 3.99 19.72
CA GLY A 173 -0.10 3.69 20.04
C GLY A 173 -0.19 2.43 20.90
N ARG A 174 -1.23 2.33 21.74
CA ARG A 174 -1.59 1.07 22.41
C ARG A 174 -1.93 0.01 21.37
N HIS A 175 -1.76 -1.25 21.73
CA HIS A 175 -2.08 -2.37 20.82
C HIS A 175 -3.55 -2.27 20.41
N GLN A 176 -3.85 -2.18 19.11
CA GLN A 176 -5.19 -1.87 18.59
C GLN A 176 -6.18 -3.05 18.62
N ALA A 177 -5.73 -4.26 18.96
CA ALA A 177 -6.61 -5.41 19.07
C ALA A 177 -7.59 -5.23 20.26
N GLY A 178 -8.90 -5.26 19.97
CA GLY A 178 -9.94 -5.14 20.98
C GLY A 178 -10.40 -3.71 21.33
N LEU A 179 -9.81 -2.66 20.72
CA LEU A 179 -10.23 -1.29 20.94
C LEU A 179 -11.49 -0.94 20.15
N SER A 180 -12.39 -0.13 20.76
CA SER A 180 -13.54 0.50 20.10
C SER A 180 -13.10 1.50 19.01
N LEU A 181 -14.04 2.01 18.22
CA LEU A 181 -13.75 3.04 17.21
C LEU A 181 -13.19 4.30 17.86
N ASP A 182 -13.85 4.78 18.95
CA ASP A 182 -13.44 6.00 19.65
C ASP A 182 -12.03 5.87 20.25
N GLU A 183 -11.73 4.74 20.89
CA GLU A 183 -10.40 4.46 21.42
C GLU A 183 -9.34 4.37 20.30
N ARG A 184 -9.69 3.91 19.10
CA ARG A 184 -8.78 3.90 17.94
C ARG A 184 -8.55 5.30 17.39
N LEU A 185 -9.57 6.15 17.38
CA LEU A 185 -9.47 7.55 16.97
C LEU A 185 -8.60 8.33 17.96
N GLU A 186 -8.83 8.20 19.26
CA GLU A 186 -8.00 8.83 20.29
C GLU A 186 -6.53 8.35 20.24
N ASN A 187 -6.33 7.06 20.02
CA ASN A 187 -5.00 6.46 19.90
C ASN A 187 -4.25 6.94 18.64
N ALA A 188 -4.98 7.26 17.56
CA ALA A 188 -4.42 7.74 16.31
C ALA A 188 -4.20 9.27 16.32
N ALA A 189 -5.00 10.02 17.10
CA ALA A 189 -4.89 11.47 17.19
C ALA A 189 -3.50 11.91 17.67
N GLY A 190 -2.82 12.73 16.87
CA GLY A 190 -1.46 13.20 17.17
C GLY A 190 -0.37 12.13 17.21
N ALA A 191 -0.66 10.91 16.72
CA ALA A 191 0.33 9.84 16.63
C ALA A 191 1.32 10.01 15.46
N PHE A 192 0.98 10.86 14.50
CA PHE A 192 1.77 11.10 13.29
C PHE A 192 2.14 12.56 13.16
N ARG A 193 3.24 12.84 12.48
CA ARG A 193 3.71 14.18 12.15
C ARG A 193 4.46 14.15 10.83
N ALA A 194 4.31 15.21 10.02
CA ALA A 194 5.19 15.44 8.87
C ALA A 194 6.62 15.73 9.35
N GLN A 195 7.62 15.09 8.75
CA GLN A 195 9.03 15.32 9.07
C GLN A 195 9.64 16.43 8.21
N GLU A 196 9.26 16.49 6.95
CA GLU A 196 9.75 17.40 5.93
C GLU A 196 8.52 18.04 5.26
N PRO A 197 7.90 19.07 5.89
CA PRO A 197 6.65 19.70 5.38
C PRO A 197 6.76 20.17 3.94
N GLU A 198 7.91 20.69 3.54
CA GLU A 198 8.21 21.19 2.20
C GLU A 198 8.05 20.12 1.11
N LEU A 199 8.15 18.85 1.45
CA LEU A 199 7.94 17.74 0.50
C LEU A 199 6.47 17.57 0.12
N VAL A 200 5.54 18.03 0.95
CA VAL A 200 4.09 17.80 0.78
C VAL A 200 3.29 19.09 0.63
N GLU A 201 3.87 20.24 0.91
CA GLU A 201 3.22 21.54 0.81
C GLU A 201 2.63 21.77 -0.60
N GLY A 202 1.34 22.12 -0.64
CA GLY A 202 0.54 22.35 -1.85
C GLY A 202 0.27 21.10 -2.69
N LYS A 203 0.70 19.90 -2.28
CA LYS A 203 0.57 18.66 -3.07
C LYS A 203 -0.69 17.87 -2.77
N ARG A 204 -1.20 17.23 -3.81
CA ARG A 204 -2.24 16.19 -3.73
C ARG A 204 -1.55 14.87 -3.44
N VAL A 205 -1.73 14.36 -2.23
CA VAL A 205 -1.01 13.20 -1.71
C VAL A 205 -1.82 11.93 -1.89
N LEU A 206 -1.19 10.89 -2.44
CA LEU A 206 -1.72 9.53 -2.41
C LEU A 206 -1.08 8.78 -1.22
N LEU A 207 -1.87 8.57 -0.16
CA LEU A 207 -1.45 7.86 1.05
C LEU A 207 -1.63 6.35 0.84
N VAL A 208 -0.60 5.55 1.12
CA VAL A 208 -0.64 4.09 0.95
C VAL A 208 -0.58 3.39 2.31
N ASP A 209 -1.55 2.50 2.55
CA ASP A 209 -1.55 1.57 3.69
C ASP A 209 -1.67 0.12 3.20
N ASP A 210 -1.50 -0.84 4.08
CA ASP A 210 -1.73 -2.26 3.77
C ASP A 210 -3.20 -2.68 3.98
N VAL A 211 -3.83 -2.22 5.06
CA VAL A 211 -5.23 -2.49 5.40
C VAL A 211 -5.87 -1.26 6.04
N ILE A 212 -7.00 -0.84 5.50
CA ILE A 212 -7.87 0.10 6.18
C ILE A 212 -8.90 -0.69 6.99
N THR A 213 -8.87 -0.53 8.32
CA THR A 213 -9.87 -1.12 9.22
C THR A 213 -10.99 -0.11 9.48
N THR A 214 -10.91 0.66 10.55
CA THR A 214 -11.84 1.75 10.84
C THR A 214 -11.55 3.04 10.05
N GLY A 215 -10.36 3.18 9.46
CA GLY A 215 -9.90 4.40 8.81
C GLY A 215 -9.12 5.36 9.74
N ALA A 216 -9.16 5.16 11.06
CA ALA A 216 -8.55 6.07 12.03
C ALA A 216 -7.07 6.38 11.78
N THR A 217 -6.27 5.36 11.42
CA THR A 217 -4.84 5.54 11.11
C THR A 217 -4.64 6.40 9.87
N ALA A 218 -5.37 6.09 8.79
CA ALA A 218 -5.27 6.83 7.53
C ALA A 218 -5.72 8.28 7.70
N ALA A 219 -6.82 8.51 8.44
CA ALA A 219 -7.33 9.85 8.75
C ALA A 219 -6.33 10.67 9.59
N ALA A 220 -5.68 10.05 10.59
CA ALA A 220 -4.66 10.73 11.40
C ALA A 220 -3.39 11.06 10.59
N CYS A 221 -2.99 10.20 9.67
CA CYS A 221 -1.90 10.49 8.72
C CYS A 221 -2.29 11.64 7.78
N ALA A 222 -3.53 11.63 7.26
CA ALA A 222 -4.04 12.69 6.41
C ALA A 222 -4.05 14.04 7.14
N GLN A 223 -4.55 14.08 8.37
CA GLN A 223 -4.53 15.30 9.18
C GLN A 223 -3.11 15.86 9.33
N ALA A 224 -2.13 15.01 9.68
CA ALA A 224 -0.74 15.44 9.81
C ALA A 224 -0.13 15.96 8.50
N LEU A 225 -0.57 15.46 7.34
CA LEU A 225 -0.14 15.95 6.02
C LEU A 225 -0.80 17.28 5.68
N LEU A 226 -2.10 17.44 5.98
CA LEU A 226 -2.83 18.70 5.79
C LEU A 226 -2.29 19.81 6.70
N ASP A 227 -2.00 19.50 7.97
CA ASP A 227 -1.36 20.42 8.92
C ASP A 227 0.03 20.87 8.44
N ALA A 228 0.68 20.06 7.59
CA ALA A 228 1.96 20.39 6.93
C ALA A 228 1.77 21.09 5.57
N GLY A 229 0.56 21.51 5.24
CA GLY A 229 0.27 22.28 4.03
C GLY A 229 -0.06 21.43 2.78
N ALA A 230 -0.27 20.12 2.88
CA ALA A 230 -0.75 19.35 1.74
C ALA A 230 -2.11 19.88 1.26
N HIS A 231 -2.32 19.89 -0.06
CA HIS A 231 -3.58 20.38 -0.64
C HIS A 231 -4.73 19.41 -0.37
N SER A 232 -4.48 18.13 -0.53
CA SER A 232 -5.47 17.08 -0.32
C SER A 232 -4.80 15.72 -0.12
N VAL A 233 -5.53 14.77 0.50
CA VAL A 233 -5.03 13.42 0.76
C VAL A 233 -6.11 12.39 0.41
N PHE A 234 -5.76 11.46 -0.46
CA PHE A 234 -6.58 10.28 -0.76
C PHE A 234 -5.83 9.02 -0.33
N ALA A 235 -6.50 8.08 0.33
CA ALA A 235 -5.87 6.86 0.80
C ALA A 235 -6.16 5.66 -0.11
N VAL A 236 -5.15 4.81 -0.29
CA VAL A 236 -5.31 3.50 -0.93
C VAL A 236 -4.70 2.41 -0.06
N ALA A 237 -5.33 1.24 -0.05
CA ALA A 237 -4.83 0.05 0.64
C ALA A 237 -5.09 -1.21 -0.19
N MET A 238 -4.39 -2.29 0.13
CA MET A 238 -4.65 -3.59 -0.50
C MET A 238 -6.02 -4.14 -0.11
N ALA A 239 -6.42 -3.94 1.14
CA ALA A 239 -7.68 -4.48 1.64
C ALA A 239 -8.35 -3.58 2.67
N VAL A 240 -9.65 -3.80 2.86
CA VAL A 240 -10.46 -3.15 3.87
C VAL A 240 -11.24 -4.19 4.68
N THR A 241 -11.46 -3.93 5.98
CA THR A 241 -12.45 -4.69 6.77
C THR A 241 -13.83 -4.09 6.49
N GLU A 242 -14.77 -4.93 6.08
CA GLU A 242 -16.19 -4.54 6.02
C GLU A 242 -16.79 -4.77 7.42
N ASN A 243 -17.07 -3.68 8.13
CA ASN A 243 -17.76 -3.68 9.43
C ASN A 243 -19.28 -3.68 9.21
#